data_abf65ebbcf6da14ed558458652aa80bf
#
_entry.id   abf65ebbcf6da14ed558458652aa80bf
#
_cell.length_a   1.000
_cell.length_b   1.000
_cell.length_c   1.000
_cell.angle_alpha   90.00
_cell.angle_beta   90.00
_cell.angle_gamma   90.00
#
_symmetry.space_group_name_H-M   'P 1'
#
loop_
_entity.id
_entity.type
_entity.pdbx_description
1 polymer ?
#
loop_
_entity_poly.entity_id
_entity_poly.type
_entity_poly.pdbx_seq_one_letter_code
_entity_poly.pdbx_strand_id
1 'polypeptide(L)'
;MKSDKELIKEFQDGSEDAFNILVKRHLSDTYGFFIKFTSDIVEAEDLAQDVFIKMYKALKKFRFESEFKTYLFRANINMSNTYLRRNKWRNLLHLDQAPEAAYLDTSHEDEWKRKELWDAISKLPSKQRKVVTMRIGQDMAYKEIALVMGISENAAKVSYHHAKNTLKDIVDS
;
A
#
# COMPACT_ATOMS: atom_id res chain seq x y z
N MET A 1 26.05 3.20 5.11
CA MET A 1 24.89 3.72 4.35
C MET A 1 24.07 4.59 5.29
N LYS A 2 23.71 5.82 4.89
CA LYS A 2 22.92 6.74 5.74
C LYS A 2 21.57 6.15 6.11
N SER A 3 21.13 6.35 7.34
CA SER A 3 19.80 6.00 7.81
C SER A 3 18.72 6.92 7.22
N ASP A 4 17.45 6.52 7.22
CA ASP A 4 16.35 7.39 6.80
C ASP A 4 16.28 8.67 7.63
N LYS A 5 16.58 8.58 8.92
CA LYS A 5 16.62 9.74 9.82
C LYS A 5 17.68 10.76 9.41
N GLU A 6 18.86 10.31 9.02
CA GLU A 6 19.93 11.18 8.53
C GLU A 6 19.56 11.83 7.20
N LEU A 7 19.01 11.05 6.27
CA LEU A 7 18.55 11.57 4.98
C LEU A 7 17.45 12.61 5.13
N ILE A 8 16.50 12.38 6.05
CA ILE A 8 15.41 13.34 6.30
C ILE A 8 15.97 14.65 6.88
N LYS A 9 16.94 14.58 7.78
CA LYS A 9 17.59 15.79 8.33
C LYS A 9 18.31 16.56 7.22
N GLU A 10 19.10 15.89 6.39
CA GLU A 10 19.78 16.52 5.25
C GLU A 10 18.77 17.16 4.27
N PHE A 11 17.63 16.51 4.05
CA PHE A 11 16.56 17.08 3.23
C PHE A 11 15.94 18.33 3.88
N GLN A 12 15.74 18.33 5.21
CA GLN A 12 15.26 19.49 5.95
C GLN A 12 16.25 20.65 5.90
N ASP A 13 17.55 20.34 5.82
CA ASP A 13 18.64 21.31 5.66
C ASP A 13 18.84 21.76 4.20
N GLY A 14 18.00 21.29 3.26
CA GLY A 14 17.94 21.74 1.87
C GLY A 14 18.53 20.79 0.83
N SER A 15 18.95 19.57 1.20
CA SER A 15 19.48 18.60 0.26
C SER A 15 18.36 17.85 -0.47
N GLU A 16 18.06 18.23 -1.70
CA GLU A 16 17.11 17.50 -2.58
C GLU A 16 17.60 16.08 -2.90
N ASP A 17 18.92 15.87 -2.99
CA ASP A 17 19.49 14.53 -3.23
C ASP A 17 19.18 13.55 -2.10
N ALA A 18 19.12 14.01 -0.87
CA ALA A 18 18.74 13.18 0.26
C ALA A 18 17.30 12.66 0.13
N PHE A 19 16.37 13.49 -0.36
CA PHE A 19 15.01 13.04 -0.65
C PHE A 19 14.98 12.05 -1.82
N ASN A 20 15.74 12.27 -2.88
CA ASN A 20 15.83 11.34 -4.01
C ASN A 20 16.34 9.95 -3.57
N ILE A 21 17.29 9.90 -2.63
CA ILE A 21 17.78 8.63 -2.05
C ILE A 21 16.66 7.94 -1.25
N LEU A 22 15.88 8.68 -0.44
CA LEU A 22 14.73 8.13 0.28
C LEU A 22 13.69 7.54 -0.69
N VAL A 23 13.36 8.29 -1.74
CA VAL A 23 12.41 7.80 -2.77
C VAL A 23 12.92 6.50 -3.38
N LYS A 24 14.15 6.46 -3.86
CA LYS A 24 14.74 5.25 -4.47
C LYS A 24 14.75 4.05 -3.53
N ARG A 25 14.98 4.28 -2.23
CA ARG A 25 15.00 3.23 -1.21
C ARG A 25 13.64 2.61 -0.95
N HIS A 26 12.59 3.43 -0.95
CA HIS A 26 11.26 3.02 -0.51
C HIS A 26 10.22 2.89 -1.65
N LEU A 27 10.59 3.25 -2.88
CA LEU A 27 9.68 3.23 -4.02
C LEU A 27 9.16 1.81 -4.31
N SER A 28 10.04 0.82 -4.28
CA SER A 28 9.66 -0.58 -4.56
C SER A 28 8.64 -1.10 -3.54
N ASP A 29 8.84 -0.81 -2.25
CA ASP A 29 7.91 -1.23 -1.19
C ASP A 29 6.56 -0.51 -1.32
N THR A 30 6.58 0.79 -1.61
CA THR A 30 5.37 1.61 -1.79
C THR A 30 4.58 1.16 -3.03
N TYR A 31 5.25 1.00 -4.15
CA TYR A 31 4.64 0.49 -5.38
C TYR A 31 4.12 -0.94 -5.18
N GLY A 32 4.94 -1.82 -4.58
CA GLY A 32 4.56 -3.20 -4.28
C GLY A 32 3.34 -3.30 -3.36
N PHE A 33 3.17 -2.35 -2.43
CA PHE A 33 1.95 -2.25 -1.65
C PHE A 33 0.74 -1.92 -2.53
N PHE A 34 0.83 -0.90 -3.39
CA PHE A 34 -0.30 -0.48 -4.20
C PHE A 34 -0.66 -1.46 -5.30
N ILE A 35 0.31 -2.10 -5.98
CA ILE A 35 0.01 -3.12 -6.99
C ILE A 35 -0.75 -4.30 -6.39
N LYS A 36 -0.39 -4.72 -5.19
CA LYS A 36 -1.09 -5.78 -4.45
C LYS A 36 -2.44 -5.32 -3.89
N PHE A 37 -2.56 -4.04 -3.57
CA PHE A 37 -3.80 -3.47 -3.06
C PHE A 37 -4.84 -3.21 -4.15
N THR A 38 -4.45 -2.74 -5.31
CA THR A 38 -5.35 -2.35 -6.41
C THR A 38 -5.54 -3.44 -7.45
N SER A 39 -4.55 -4.33 -7.64
CA SER A 39 -4.42 -5.25 -8.78
C SER A 39 -4.41 -4.53 -10.14
N ASP A 40 -3.98 -3.25 -10.15
CA ASP A 40 -3.94 -2.38 -11.33
C ASP A 40 -2.60 -1.62 -11.35
N ILE A 41 -1.83 -1.80 -12.43
CA ILE A 41 -0.49 -1.24 -12.59
C ILE A 41 -0.54 0.29 -12.64
N VAL A 42 -1.44 0.85 -13.45
CA VAL A 42 -1.54 2.30 -13.67
C VAL A 42 -1.97 3.00 -12.38
N GLU A 43 -2.99 2.49 -11.71
CA GLU A 43 -3.44 3.02 -10.42
C GLU A 43 -2.34 2.90 -9.35
N ALA A 44 -1.59 1.81 -9.34
CA ALA A 44 -0.50 1.61 -8.38
C ALA A 44 0.65 2.61 -8.58
N GLU A 45 1.02 2.89 -9.82
CA GLU A 45 2.04 3.89 -10.17
C GLU A 45 1.59 5.29 -9.74
N ASP A 46 0.37 5.69 -10.10
CA ASP A 46 -0.19 6.98 -9.74
C ASP A 46 -0.26 7.18 -8.22
N LEU A 47 -0.74 6.18 -7.49
CA LEU A 47 -0.83 6.23 -6.03
C LEU A 47 0.55 6.31 -5.36
N ALA A 48 1.54 5.57 -5.87
CA ALA A 48 2.90 5.63 -5.34
C ALA A 48 3.53 7.00 -5.58
N GLN A 49 3.36 7.57 -6.77
CA GLN A 49 3.82 8.94 -7.07
C GLN A 49 3.17 9.96 -6.14
N ASP A 50 1.86 9.91 -5.99
CA ASP A 50 1.10 10.81 -5.12
C ASP A 50 1.57 10.74 -3.66
N VAL A 51 1.92 9.54 -3.16
CA VAL A 51 2.48 9.40 -1.83
C VAL A 51 3.79 10.16 -1.71
N PHE A 52 4.73 10.00 -2.65
CA PHE A 52 6.02 10.69 -2.57
C PHE A 52 5.91 12.21 -2.79
N ILE A 53 4.98 12.68 -3.61
CA ILE A 53 4.66 14.11 -3.73
C ILE A 53 4.19 14.66 -2.37
N LYS A 54 3.34 13.92 -1.65
CA LYS A 54 2.92 14.31 -0.29
C LYS A 54 4.06 14.23 0.71
N MET A 55 4.91 13.20 0.63
CA MET A 55 6.07 13.03 1.50
C MET A 55 7.07 14.18 1.32
N TYR A 56 7.31 14.65 0.11
CA TYR A 56 8.17 15.80 -0.15
C TYR A 56 7.77 17.03 0.67
N LYS A 57 6.48 17.31 0.75
CA LYS A 57 5.95 18.43 1.54
C LYS A 57 5.97 18.14 3.04
N ALA A 58 5.58 16.93 3.42
CA ALA A 58 5.42 16.55 4.83
C ALA A 58 6.76 16.42 5.56
N LEU A 59 7.78 15.88 4.89
CA LEU A 59 9.10 15.66 5.51
C LEU A 59 9.83 16.94 5.86
N LYS A 60 9.54 18.06 5.20
CA LYS A 60 10.10 19.39 5.58
C LYS A 60 9.76 19.79 7.03
N LYS A 61 8.67 19.23 7.58
CA LYS A 61 8.20 19.52 8.96
C LYS A 61 8.10 18.24 9.80
N PHE A 62 8.72 17.15 9.37
CA PHE A 62 8.66 15.88 10.07
C PHE A 62 9.41 15.95 11.41
N ARG A 63 8.76 15.53 12.51
CA ARG A 63 9.26 15.70 13.89
C ARG A 63 9.94 14.46 14.46
N PHE A 64 10.09 13.40 13.68
CA PHE A 64 10.68 12.13 14.14
C PHE A 64 9.95 11.48 15.32
N GLU A 65 8.64 11.67 15.45
CA GLU A 65 7.79 11.06 16.48
C GLU A 65 7.49 9.56 16.20
N SER A 66 7.82 9.09 15.03
CA SER A 66 7.77 7.69 14.62
C SER A 66 8.90 7.35 13.66
N GLU A 67 9.16 6.06 13.47
CA GLU A 67 10.04 5.62 12.38
C GLU A 67 9.47 6.06 11.02
N PHE A 68 10.36 6.43 10.09
CA PHE A 68 9.95 6.89 8.75
C PHE A 68 9.13 5.83 8.00
N LYS A 69 9.53 4.56 8.08
CA LYS A 69 8.79 3.45 7.46
C LYS A 69 7.33 3.41 7.95
N THR A 70 7.10 3.55 9.25
CA THR A 70 5.73 3.60 9.81
C THR A 70 4.95 4.80 9.29
N TYR A 71 5.59 5.97 9.22
CA TYR A 71 4.98 7.19 8.70
C TYR A 71 4.60 7.06 7.22
N LEU A 72 5.49 6.50 6.41
CA LEU A 72 5.26 6.24 4.99
C LEU A 72 4.11 5.25 4.77
N PHE A 73 4.07 4.14 5.52
CA PHE A 73 2.97 3.19 5.42
C PHE A 73 1.62 3.76 5.88
N ARG A 74 1.59 4.66 6.86
CA ARG A 74 0.38 5.43 7.19
C ARG A 74 -0.09 6.28 6.01
N ALA A 75 0.84 6.91 5.29
CA ALA A 75 0.50 7.64 4.07
C ALA A 75 -0.06 6.72 2.97
N ASN A 76 0.51 5.51 2.80
CA ASN A 76 -0.01 4.50 1.88
C ASN A 76 -1.46 4.10 2.25
N ILE A 77 -1.74 3.88 3.54
CA ILE A 77 -3.09 3.55 4.02
C ILE A 77 -4.07 4.71 3.79
N ASN A 78 -3.65 5.95 4.04
CA ASN A 78 -4.49 7.12 3.78
C ASN A 78 -4.77 7.29 2.27
N MET A 79 -3.80 7.01 1.43
CA MET A 79 -3.96 7.03 -0.03
C MET A 79 -4.90 5.92 -0.50
N SER A 80 -4.80 4.71 0.09
CA SER A 80 -5.74 3.61 -0.17
C SER A 80 -7.19 4.00 0.13
N ASN A 81 -7.43 4.74 1.22
CA ASN A 81 -8.77 5.24 1.54
C ASN A 81 -9.31 6.20 0.47
N THR A 82 -8.43 7.05 -0.07
CA THR A 82 -8.78 7.98 -1.16
C THR A 82 -9.12 7.21 -2.44
N TYR A 83 -8.31 6.20 -2.78
CA TYR A 83 -8.56 5.30 -3.91
C TYR A 83 -9.91 4.59 -3.79
N LEU A 84 -10.22 3.99 -2.61
CA LEU A 84 -11.48 3.30 -2.39
C LEU A 84 -12.69 4.23 -2.51
N ARG A 85 -12.60 5.48 -1.99
CA ARG A 85 -13.67 6.48 -2.16
C ARG A 85 -13.86 6.84 -3.63
N ARG A 86 -12.78 7.09 -4.37
CA ARG A 86 -12.83 7.41 -5.80
C ARG A 86 -13.52 6.30 -6.60
N ASN A 87 -13.16 5.04 -6.35
CA ASN A 87 -13.76 3.90 -7.02
C ASN A 87 -15.24 3.73 -6.68
N LYS A 88 -15.61 3.94 -5.41
CA LYS A 88 -17.03 3.92 -5.02
C LYS A 88 -17.85 4.96 -5.80
N TRP A 89 -17.32 6.16 -5.98
CA TRP A 89 -17.98 7.22 -6.77
C TRP A 89 -18.05 6.86 -8.25
N ARG A 90 -16.97 6.31 -8.84
CA ARG A 90 -16.97 5.84 -10.24
C ARG A 90 -18.07 4.81 -10.46
N ASN A 91 -18.16 3.79 -9.60
CA ASN A 91 -19.17 2.74 -9.68
C ASN A 91 -20.60 3.29 -9.56
N LEU A 92 -20.83 4.23 -8.63
CA LEU A 92 -22.15 4.85 -8.43
C LEU A 92 -22.61 5.69 -9.63
N LEU A 93 -21.66 6.32 -10.33
CA LEU A 93 -21.95 7.17 -11.49
C LEU A 93 -21.94 6.39 -12.81
N HIS A 94 -21.78 5.05 -12.81
CA HIS A 94 -21.64 4.19 -14.01
C HIS A 94 -20.59 4.72 -15.01
N LEU A 95 -19.54 5.37 -14.49
CA LEU A 95 -18.43 5.88 -15.30
C LEU A 95 -17.39 4.81 -15.64
N ASP A 96 -17.67 3.55 -15.31
CA ASP A 96 -16.82 2.41 -15.61
C ASP A 96 -16.95 1.98 -17.08
N GLN A 97 -16.15 2.62 -17.91
CA GLN A 97 -15.39 1.85 -18.86
C GLN A 97 -14.17 1.36 -18.09
N ALA A 98 -14.22 0.11 -17.62
CA ALA A 98 -13.06 -0.52 -16.99
C ALA A 98 -11.91 -0.43 -18.00
N PRO A 99 -10.77 0.21 -17.66
CA PRO A 99 -9.56 0.02 -18.45
C PRO A 99 -9.31 -1.49 -18.36
N GLU A 100 -9.17 -2.14 -19.51
CA GLU A 100 -8.62 -3.50 -19.52
C GLU A 100 -7.36 -3.46 -18.68
N ALA A 101 -7.35 -4.26 -17.61
CA ALA A 101 -6.17 -4.36 -16.75
C ALA A 101 -5.00 -4.66 -17.68
N ALA A 102 -3.98 -3.81 -17.69
CA ALA A 102 -2.80 -4.04 -18.48
C ALA A 102 -2.16 -5.33 -17.96
N TYR A 103 -2.34 -6.40 -18.72
CA TYR A 103 -1.83 -7.71 -18.37
C TYR A 103 -0.32 -7.68 -18.50
N LEU A 104 0.36 -7.96 -17.41
CA LEU A 104 1.73 -8.45 -17.49
C LEU A 104 1.65 -9.80 -18.19
N ASP A 105 2.19 -9.85 -19.40
CA ASP A 105 2.36 -11.08 -20.16
C ASP A 105 3.43 -11.92 -19.47
N THR A 106 2.99 -12.84 -18.60
CA THR A 106 3.86 -13.69 -17.81
C THR A 106 3.38 -15.13 -17.92
N SER A 107 4.21 -15.89 -18.57
CA SER A 107 4.01 -17.27 -19.02
C SER A 107 4.23 -18.33 -17.94
N HIS A 108 3.74 -18.15 -16.70
CA HIS A 108 3.91 -19.16 -15.66
C HIS A 108 2.65 -19.35 -14.79
N GLU A 109 2.26 -20.60 -14.57
CA GLU A 109 1.12 -21.03 -13.74
C GLU A 109 1.14 -20.44 -12.32
N ASP A 110 2.34 -20.24 -11.76
CA ASP A 110 2.52 -19.64 -10.43
C ASP A 110 2.19 -18.13 -10.39
N GLU A 111 2.43 -17.41 -11.49
CA GLU A 111 2.10 -16.00 -11.61
C GLU A 111 0.60 -15.78 -11.81
N TRP A 112 -0.05 -16.70 -12.54
CA TRP A 112 -1.49 -16.70 -12.72
C TRP A 112 -2.21 -16.91 -11.37
N LYS A 113 -1.78 -17.88 -10.57
CA LYS A 113 -2.28 -18.12 -9.21
C LYS A 113 -2.05 -16.92 -8.27
N ARG A 114 -0.92 -16.24 -8.42
CA ARG A 114 -0.65 -15.00 -7.67
C ARG A 114 -1.62 -13.89 -8.06
N LYS A 115 -1.88 -13.71 -9.33
CA LYS A 115 -2.83 -12.71 -9.82
C LYS A 115 -4.23 -12.99 -9.28
N GLU A 116 -4.72 -14.21 -9.39
CA GLU A 116 -6.01 -14.61 -8.81
C GLU A 116 -6.10 -14.28 -7.30
N LEU A 117 -5.05 -14.55 -6.55
CA LEU A 117 -5.00 -14.25 -5.13
C LEU A 117 -5.14 -12.74 -4.87
N TRP A 118 -4.40 -11.91 -5.61
CA TRP A 118 -4.46 -10.45 -5.41
C TRP A 118 -5.79 -9.87 -5.91
N ASP A 119 -6.38 -10.42 -6.95
CA ASP A 119 -7.73 -10.09 -7.41
C ASP A 119 -8.78 -10.44 -6.35
N ALA A 120 -8.67 -11.61 -5.72
CA ALA A 120 -9.52 -11.98 -4.60
C ALA A 120 -9.33 -11.05 -3.38
N ILE A 121 -8.09 -10.71 -3.04
CA ILE A 121 -7.76 -9.74 -1.99
C ILE A 121 -8.36 -8.37 -2.29
N SER A 122 -8.40 -7.95 -3.56
CA SER A 122 -8.99 -6.67 -3.97
C SER A 122 -10.50 -6.59 -3.68
N LYS A 123 -11.18 -7.71 -3.55
CA LYS A 123 -12.62 -7.81 -3.22
C LYS A 123 -12.91 -7.82 -1.72
N LEU A 124 -11.89 -7.94 -0.87
CA LEU A 124 -12.06 -7.92 0.59
C LEU A 124 -12.58 -6.57 1.10
N PRO A 125 -13.30 -6.56 2.24
CA PRO A 125 -13.60 -5.33 2.97
C PRO A 125 -12.33 -4.53 3.27
N SER A 126 -12.42 -3.20 3.21
CA SER A 126 -11.28 -2.27 3.29
C SER A 126 -10.27 -2.59 4.38
N LYS A 127 -10.74 -2.85 5.63
CA LYS A 127 -9.85 -3.16 6.76
C LYS A 127 -9.10 -4.48 6.57
N GLN A 128 -9.82 -5.52 6.15
CA GLN A 128 -9.24 -6.84 5.88
C GLN A 128 -8.20 -6.77 4.75
N ARG A 129 -8.54 -6.10 3.65
CA ARG A 129 -7.66 -5.91 2.50
C ARG A 129 -6.34 -5.24 2.88
N LYS A 130 -6.38 -4.17 3.69
CA LYS A 130 -5.18 -3.48 4.18
C LYS A 130 -4.30 -4.39 5.02
N VAL A 131 -4.89 -5.11 5.97
CA VAL A 131 -4.15 -6.03 6.85
C VAL A 131 -3.49 -7.15 6.04
N VAL A 132 -4.22 -7.76 5.11
CA VAL A 132 -3.69 -8.84 4.26
C VAL A 132 -2.58 -8.33 3.35
N THR A 133 -2.75 -7.17 2.71
CA THR A 133 -1.73 -6.59 1.83
C THR A 133 -0.43 -6.31 2.59
N MET A 134 -0.53 -5.77 3.80
CA MET A 134 0.66 -5.55 4.65
C MET A 134 1.27 -6.86 5.16
N ARG A 135 0.44 -7.82 5.59
CA ARG A 135 0.94 -9.08 6.16
C ARG A 135 1.57 -10.00 5.12
N ILE A 136 0.86 -10.26 4.01
CA ILE A 136 1.32 -11.16 2.95
C ILE A 136 2.18 -10.41 1.92
N GLY A 137 1.74 -9.23 1.54
CA GLY A 137 2.37 -8.46 0.47
C GLY A 137 3.68 -7.81 0.85
N GLN A 138 3.85 -7.41 2.12
CA GLN A 138 4.99 -6.67 2.64
C GLN A 138 5.70 -7.38 3.80
N ASP A 139 5.25 -8.60 4.13
CA ASP A 139 5.79 -9.43 5.22
C ASP A 139 5.91 -8.69 6.57
N MET A 140 4.97 -7.78 6.84
CA MET A 140 4.96 -6.99 8.07
C MET A 140 4.47 -7.82 9.27
N ALA A 141 5.11 -7.64 10.43
CA ALA A 141 4.62 -8.22 11.68
C ALA A 141 3.30 -7.57 12.12
N TYR A 142 2.44 -8.30 12.84
CA TYR A 142 1.17 -7.74 13.34
C TYR A 142 1.36 -6.50 14.21
N LYS A 143 2.46 -6.43 14.96
CA LYS A 143 2.82 -5.25 15.76
C LYS A 143 3.06 -4.02 14.88
N GLU A 144 3.73 -4.18 13.74
CA GLU A 144 3.99 -3.11 12.78
C GLU A 144 2.68 -2.67 12.09
N ILE A 145 1.85 -3.64 11.67
CA ILE A 145 0.52 -3.38 11.09
C ILE A 145 -0.35 -2.60 12.08
N ALA A 146 -0.33 -2.98 13.36
CA ALA A 146 -1.07 -2.31 14.42
C ALA A 146 -0.63 -0.83 14.56
N LEU A 147 0.67 -0.56 14.54
CA LEU A 147 1.22 0.80 14.57
C LEU A 147 0.80 1.63 13.36
N VAL A 148 0.87 1.04 12.16
CA VAL A 148 0.49 1.72 10.91
C VAL A 148 -0.99 2.06 10.90
N MET A 149 -1.85 1.12 11.30
CA MET A 149 -3.30 1.27 11.26
C MET A 149 -3.91 1.97 12.48
N GLY A 150 -3.15 2.20 13.54
CA GLY A 150 -3.66 2.77 14.79
C GLY A 150 -4.65 1.85 15.51
N ILE A 151 -4.42 0.55 15.49
CA ILE A 151 -5.23 -0.49 16.13
C ILE A 151 -4.38 -1.34 17.07
N SER A 152 -5.00 -2.20 17.88
CA SER A 152 -4.26 -3.17 18.68
C SER A 152 -3.69 -4.31 17.82
N GLU A 153 -2.61 -4.95 18.28
CA GLU A 153 -2.03 -6.12 17.62
C GLU A 153 -3.05 -7.26 17.51
N ASN A 154 -3.86 -7.45 18.56
CA ASN A 154 -4.93 -8.45 18.54
C ASN A 154 -5.99 -8.13 17.48
N ALA A 155 -6.38 -6.85 17.32
CA ALA A 155 -7.31 -6.43 16.27
C ALA A 155 -6.75 -6.66 14.86
N ALA A 156 -5.43 -6.53 14.66
CA ALA A 156 -4.78 -6.88 13.41
C ALA A 156 -4.85 -8.39 13.13
N LYS A 157 -4.54 -9.23 14.14
CA LYS A 157 -4.65 -10.70 14.05
C LYS A 157 -6.07 -11.16 13.72
N VAL A 158 -7.07 -10.60 14.42
CA VAL A 158 -8.49 -10.91 14.17
C VAL A 158 -8.91 -10.49 12.76
N SER A 159 -8.51 -9.30 12.31
CA SER A 159 -8.81 -8.84 10.95
C SER A 159 -8.19 -9.75 9.88
N TYR A 160 -6.97 -10.24 10.10
CA TYR A 160 -6.32 -11.18 9.21
C TYR A 160 -7.05 -12.53 9.18
N HIS A 161 -7.48 -13.04 10.34
CA HIS A 161 -8.26 -14.28 10.44
C HIS A 161 -9.58 -14.18 9.67
N HIS A 162 -10.32 -13.08 9.85
CA HIS A 162 -11.55 -12.84 9.08
C HIS A 162 -11.27 -12.74 7.57
N ALA A 163 -10.18 -12.06 7.19
CA ALA A 163 -9.78 -11.98 5.79
C ALA A 163 -9.53 -13.36 5.17
N LYS A 164 -8.86 -14.26 5.89
CA LYS A 164 -8.63 -15.64 5.42
C LYS A 164 -9.93 -16.39 5.19
N ASN A 165 -10.92 -16.24 6.07
CA ASN A 165 -12.22 -16.90 5.92
C ASN A 165 -12.97 -16.31 4.70
N THR A 166 -13.02 -14.99 4.59
CA THR A 166 -13.66 -14.33 3.43
C THR A 166 -12.98 -14.73 2.11
N LEU A 167 -11.65 -14.85 2.08
CA LEU A 167 -10.93 -15.31 0.88
C LEU A 167 -11.28 -16.74 0.48
N LYS A 168 -11.44 -17.65 1.46
CA LYS A 168 -11.92 -19.01 1.18
C LYS A 168 -13.29 -18.98 0.51
N ASP A 169 -14.23 -18.19 1.05
CA ASP A 169 -15.58 -18.07 0.51
C ASP A 169 -15.57 -17.50 -0.93
N ILE A 170 -14.63 -16.59 -1.25
CA ILE A 170 -14.47 -16.01 -2.60
C ILE A 170 -13.87 -17.03 -3.58
N VAL A 171 -12.90 -17.83 -3.13
CA VAL A 171 -12.21 -18.81 -4.00
C VAL A 171 -13.09 -20.07 -4.22
N ASP A 172 -13.86 -20.46 -3.22
CA ASP A 172 -14.72 -21.66 -3.28
C ASP A 172 -16.08 -21.36 -4.00
N SER A 173 -16.37 -20.11 -4.34
CA SER A 173 -17.58 -19.68 -5.05
C SER A 173 -17.37 -19.60 -6.56
#